data_ccd18ef2599c9de02d3682d40ac147e2
#
_entry.id   ccd18ef2599c9de02d3682d40ac147e2
#
_cell.length_a   1.000
_cell.length_b   1.000
_cell.length_c   1.000
_cell.angle_alpha   90.00
_cell.angle_beta   90.00
_cell.angle_gamma   90.00
#
_symmetry.space_group_name_H-M   'P 1'
#
loop_
_entity.id
_entity.type
_entity.pdbx_description
1 polymer ?
#
loop_
_entity_poly.entity_id
_entity_poly.type
_entity_poly.pdbx_seq_one_letter_code
_entity_poly.pdbx_strand_id
1 'polypeptide(L)'
;KYPTPTQLQLPAALHGNEDTLLQLSARSTTGKLVPIREVVQVQNVLREQPVFRKDLLPMDMVMADMAGAIDSPLYGMFSMRAEIQKIRTPDGLPVQEYFIRPPGDAWKQVALKWDGEWQITYETFRDMGAAYAVGLVLIYLLVVAQFGSYVTPLIIMAPIPLTLIGVMPGHALLSAPFTATSMIGMIALAGIIVRNSILLVDFIQLQVREGMPFKEAIVNSAVTRAQPIILTGLAAMLGAFFILDDPIFNGLAISLIFGILVSTVLTLVVIPTLYFMAYQGRLHHLELKGNTP
;
A
#
# COMPACT_ATOMS: atom_id res chain seq x y z
N LYS A 1 -15.09 -6.39 -31.48
CA LYS A 1 -13.84 -6.25 -32.23
C LYS A 1 -13.56 -4.75 -32.40
N TYR A 2 -12.43 -4.28 -31.95
CA TYR A 2 -12.00 -2.92 -32.18
C TYR A 2 -11.39 -2.79 -33.58
N PRO A 3 -11.64 -1.70 -34.32
CA PRO A 3 -11.01 -1.48 -35.59
C PRO A 3 -9.51 -1.29 -35.40
N THR A 4 -8.71 -2.08 -36.12
CA THR A 4 -7.26 -1.95 -36.11
C THR A 4 -6.85 -1.01 -37.25
N PRO A 5 -6.25 0.15 -36.96
CA PRO A 5 -5.82 1.06 -38.00
C PRO A 5 -4.66 0.44 -38.78
N THR A 6 -4.74 0.48 -40.11
CA THR A 6 -3.63 0.13 -40.99
C THR A 6 -2.82 1.38 -41.28
N GLN A 7 -1.55 1.39 -40.84
CA GLN A 7 -0.63 2.49 -41.15
C GLN A 7 0.34 2.07 -42.25
N LEU A 8 0.41 2.88 -43.27
CA LEU A 8 1.42 2.76 -44.29
C LEU A 8 2.54 3.76 -44.00
N GLN A 9 3.73 3.28 -43.70
CA GLN A 9 4.86 4.13 -43.40
C GLN A 9 6.15 3.57 -44.02
N LEU A 10 7.10 4.48 -44.25
CA LEU A 10 8.44 4.08 -44.71
C LEU A 10 9.17 3.22 -43.66
N PRO A 11 10.08 2.36 -44.06
CA PRO A 11 10.96 1.69 -43.11
C PRO A 11 11.67 2.68 -42.19
N ALA A 12 11.87 2.31 -40.90
CA ALA A 12 12.44 3.20 -39.90
C ALA A 12 13.81 3.81 -40.31
N ALA A 13 14.61 3.06 -41.12
CA ALA A 13 15.90 3.55 -41.63
C ALA A 13 15.76 4.73 -42.61
N LEU A 14 14.58 4.96 -43.17
CA LEU A 14 14.31 6.07 -44.09
C LEU A 14 13.53 7.21 -43.43
N HIS A 15 13.17 7.05 -42.15
CA HIS A 15 12.51 8.12 -41.37
C HIS A 15 13.52 9.23 -41.09
N GLY A 16 13.09 10.48 -41.30
CA GLY A 16 13.89 11.67 -41.00
C GLY A 16 15.04 11.94 -41.96
N ASN A 17 15.13 11.20 -43.09
CA ASN A 17 16.14 11.46 -44.08
C ASN A 17 15.71 12.69 -44.95
N GLU A 18 16.40 13.81 -44.74
CA GLU A 18 16.17 15.06 -45.45
C GLU A 18 16.31 14.91 -46.98
N ASP A 19 17.30 14.17 -47.44
CA ASP A 19 17.51 13.92 -48.86
C ASP A 19 16.32 13.21 -49.53
N THR A 20 15.70 12.25 -48.82
CA THR A 20 14.53 11.56 -49.34
C THR A 20 13.33 12.50 -49.50
N LEU A 21 13.13 13.40 -48.53
CA LEU A 21 12.07 14.40 -48.58
C LEU A 21 12.32 15.42 -49.72
N LEU A 22 13.54 15.83 -49.91
CA LEU A 22 13.92 16.80 -50.97
C LEU A 22 13.84 16.23 -52.39
N GLN A 23 13.88 14.90 -52.53
CA GLN A 23 13.69 14.24 -53.85
C GLN A 23 12.25 14.09 -54.26
N LEU A 24 11.29 14.25 -53.34
CA LEU A 24 9.88 14.27 -53.69
C LEU A 24 9.61 15.40 -54.68
N SER A 25 8.68 15.14 -55.65
CA SER A 25 8.32 16.11 -56.65
C SER A 25 6.92 16.61 -56.46
N ALA A 26 6.76 17.93 -56.52
CA ALA A 26 5.45 18.61 -56.52
C ALA A 26 4.99 18.94 -57.94
N ARG A 27 3.71 18.91 -58.22
CA ARG A 27 3.17 19.26 -59.52
C ARG A 27 2.97 20.76 -59.60
N SER A 28 3.64 21.40 -60.57
CA SER A 28 3.46 22.81 -60.87
C SER A 28 2.06 23.09 -61.46
N THR A 29 1.60 24.34 -61.43
CA THR A 29 0.40 24.82 -62.08
C THR A 29 0.43 24.58 -63.59
N THR A 30 1.58 24.47 -64.21
CA THR A 30 1.81 24.14 -65.63
C THR A 30 1.80 22.63 -65.90
N GLY A 31 1.62 21.78 -64.88
CA GLY A 31 1.59 20.34 -64.99
C GLY A 31 2.97 19.66 -64.96
N LYS A 32 4.06 20.35 -64.87
CA LYS A 32 5.43 19.79 -64.75
C LYS A 32 5.70 19.35 -63.30
N LEU A 33 6.41 18.24 -63.15
CA LEU A 33 6.93 17.79 -61.87
C LEU A 33 8.23 18.55 -61.55
N VAL A 34 8.25 19.20 -60.38
CA VAL A 34 9.40 19.96 -59.88
C VAL A 34 9.85 19.33 -58.57
N PRO A 35 11.14 18.96 -58.43
CA PRO A 35 11.67 18.44 -57.14
C PRO A 35 11.49 19.49 -56.03
N ILE A 36 11.15 19.03 -54.83
CA ILE A 36 10.94 19.92 -53.66
C ILE A 36 12.21 20.72 -53.37
N ARG A 37 13.39 20.14 -53.57
CA ARG A 37 14.70 20.81 -53.37
C ARG A 37 14.87 22.09 -54.19
N GLU A 38 14.19 22.28 -55.32
CA GLU A 38 14.28 23.48 -56.15
C GLU A 38 13.42 24.66 -55.64
N VAL A 39 12.46 24.38 -54.77
CA VAL A 39 11.49 25.34 -54.28
C VAL A 39 11.49 25.54 -52.77
N VAL A 40 12.34 24.75 -52.04
CA VAL A 40 12.40 24.77 -50.57
C VAL A 40 13.88 25.01 -50.13
N GLN A 41 14.05 25.87 -49.17
CA GLN A 41 15.29 26.05 -48.44
C GLN A 41 15.15 25.42 -47.05
N VAL A 42 16.00 24.43 -46.77
CA VAL A 42 16.01 23.77 -45.44
C VAL A 42 16.79 24.63 -44.47
N GLN A 43 16.20 24.89 -43.32
CA GLN A 43 16.86 25.59 -42.23
C GLN A 43 16.80 24.72 -40.95
N ASN A 44 17.95 24.46 -40.36
CA ASN A 44 18.04 23.83 -39.08
C ASN A 44 17.80 24.87 -37.97
N VAL A 45 16.67 24.78 -37.30
CA VAL A 45 16.34 25.67 -36.19
C VAL A 45 16.16 24.86 -34.91
N LEU A 46 16.47 25.46 -33.78
CA LEU A 46 16.16 24.85 -32.50
C LEU A 46 14.63 24.81 -32.33
N ARG A 47 14.07 23.62 -32.08
CA ARG A 47 12.67 23.47 -31.74
C ARG A 47 12.39 24.19 -30.43
N GLU A 48 11.27 24.92 -30.35
CA GLU A 48 10.79 25.43 -29.07
C GLU A 48 10.58 24.28 -28.11
N GLN A 49 11.22 24.38 -26.94
CA GLN A 49 11.11 23.37 -25.91
C GLN A 49 9.88 23.63 -25.06
N PRO A 50 9.10 22.59 -24.69
CA PRO A 50 8.00 22.76 -23.76
C PRO A 50 8.54 23.19 -22.39
N VAL A 51 7.95 24.21 -21.79
CA VAL A 51 8.25 24.63 -20.44
C VAL A 51 7.33 23.88 -19.47
N PHE A 52 7.93 22.99 -18.71
CA PHE A 52 7.21 22.25 -17.67
C PHE A 52 7.14 23.04 -16.37
N ARG A 53 5.99 22.96 -15.71
CA ARG A 53 5.77 23.53 -14.39
C ARG A 53 5.03 22.56 -13.50
N LYS A 54 5.44 22.45 -12.23
CA LYS A 54 4.72 21.74 -11.18
C LYS A 54 4.66 22.62 -9.94
N ASP A 55 3.51 22.69 -9.29
CA ASP A 55 3.28 23.57 -8.14
C ASP A 55 3.66 25.04 -8.41
N LEU A 56 3.39 25.52 -9.66
CA LEU A 56 3.75 26.84 -10.19
C LEU A 56 5.25 27.11 -10.34
N LEU A 57 6.10 26.16 -10.02
CA LEU A 57 7.56 26.27 -10.16
C LEU A 57 8.01 25.68 -11.51
N PRO A 58 8.96 26.35 -12.22
CA PRO A 58 9.54 25.78 -13.42
C PRO A 58 10.34 24.54 -13.05
N MET A 59 10.28 23.52 -13.90
CA MET A 59 11.01 22.27 -13.69
C MET A 59 11.48 21.64 -14.98
N ASP A 60 12.56 20.88 -14.90
CA ASP A 60 12.94 19.88 -15.89
C ASP A 60 12.69 18.48 -15.29
N MET A 61 12.14 17.58 -16.10
CA MET A 61 11.76 16.25 -15.65
C MET A 61 12.80 15.23 -16.13
N VAL A 62 13.45 14.56 -15.17
CA VAL A 62 14.30 13.40 -15.45
C VAL A 62 13.47 12.16 -15.09
N MET A 63 13.16 11.34 -16.09
CA MET A 63 12.40 10.10 -15.90
C MET A 63 13.34 8.91 -16.03
N ALA A 64 13.22 7.97 -15.12
CA ALA A 64 13.93 6.71 -15.14
C ALA A 64 13.05 5.61 -14.54
N ASP A 65 13.33 4.37 -14.90
CA ASP A 65 12.68 3.20 -14.37
C ASP A 65 13.72 2.16 -13.96
N MET A 66 13.33 1.22 -13.10
CA MET A 66 14.19 0.14 -12.64
C MET A 66 14.02 -1.08 -13.55
N ALA A 67 15.13 -1.76 -13.83
CA ALA A 67 15.16 -3.02 -14.56
C ALA A 67 15.83 -4.09 -13.71
N GLY A 68 15.27 -5.30 -13.69
CA GLY A 68 15.86 -6.45 -12.98
C GLY A 68 14.89 -7.14 -12.02
N ALA A 69 15.44 -7.87 -11.06
CA ALA A 69 14.65 -8.64 -10.09
C ALA A 69 13.89 -7.76 -9.08
N ILE A 70 14.38 -6.56 -8.83
CA ILE A 70 13.73 -5.55 -7.98
C ILE A 70 13.40 -4.38 -8.90
N ASP A 71 12.16 -4.31 -9.33
CA ASP A 71 11.65 -3.32 -10.29
C ASP A 71 11.01 -2.08 -9.64
N SER A 72 10.93 -2.04 -8.29
CA SER A 72 10.37 -0.89 -7.60
C SER A 72 11.28 0.34 -7.68
N PRO A 73 10.81 1.46 -8.25
CA PRO A 73 11.54 2.72 -8.36
C PRO A 73 12.03 3.27 -7.02
N LEU A 74 11.39 2.92 -5.90
CA LEU A 74 11.79 3.35 -4.56
C LEU A 74 13.23 2.93 -4.20
N TYR A 75 13.61 1.70 -4.55
CA TYR A 75 14.97 1.21 -4.29
C TYR A 75 15.99 1.95 -5.17
N GLY A 76 15.64 2.22 -6.43
CA GLY A 76 16.45 3.06 -7.33
C GLY A 76 16.65 4.45 -6.76
N MET A 77 15.58 5.08 -6.30
CA MET A 77 15.63 6.40 -5.66
C MET A 77 16.59 6.41 -4.46
N PHE A 78 16.49 5.45 -3.55
CA PHE A 78 17.36 5.38 -2.38
C PHE A 78 18.82 5.07 -2.73
N SER A 79 19.07 4.23 -3.74
CA SER A 79 20.44 3.92 -4.18
C SER A 79 21.14 5.10 -4.84
N MET A 80 20.41 5.95 -5.56
CA MET A 80 20.97 7.14 -6.22
C MET A 80 21.32 8.28 -5.27
N ARG A 81 20.81 8.31 -4.03
CA ARG A 81 21.01 9.42 -3.09
C ARG A 81 22.48 9.75 -2.84
N ALA A 82 23.33 8.75 -2.70
CA ALA A 82 24.75 8.96 -2.47
C ALA A 82 25.45 9.68 -3.64
N GLU A 83 25.00 9.42 -4.86
CA GLU A 83 25.52 10.08 -6.05
C GLU A 83 24.95 11.50 -6.21
N ILE A 84 23.65 11.68 -5.95
CA ILE A 84 22.99 12.99 -6.00
C ILE A 84 23.64 13.97 -5.02
N GLN A 85 24.01 13.52 -3.83
CA GLN A 85 24.70 14.37 -2.84
C GLN A 85 26.08 14.86 -3.29
N LYS A 86 26.70 14.22 -4.28
CA LYS A 86 27.98 14.66 -4.89
C LYS A 86 27.76 15.72 -5.95
N ILE A 87 26.58 15.85 -6.51
CA ILE A 87 26.29 16.82 -7.57
C ILE A 87 26.39 18.23 -7.00
N ARG A 88 27.05 19.08 -7.74
CA ARG A 88 27.16 20.51 -7.43
C ARG A 88 26.58 21.31 -8.59
N THR A 89 25.89 22.38 -8.24
CA THR A 89 25.43 23.37 -9.24
C THR A 89 26.60 24.10 -9.86
N PRO A 90 26.44 24.82 -10.98
CA PRO A 90 27.48 25.65 -11.55
C PRO A 90 28.08 26.65 -10.55
N ASP A 91 27.31 27.09 -9.57
CA ASP A 91 27.74 28.01 -8.51
C ASP A 91 28.44 27.29 -7.32
N GLY A 92 28.71 25.97 -7.46
CA GLY A 92 29.36 25.15 -6.44
C GLY A 92 28.51 24.75 -5.27
N LEU A 93 27.21 25.09 -5.27
CA LEU A 93 26.28 24.75 -4.20
C LEU A 93 25.78 23.30 -4.32
N PRO A 94 25.48 22.61 -3.21
CA PRO A 94 24.86 21.27 -3.25
C PRO A 94 23.44 21.38 -3.77
N VAL A 95 23.00 20.36 -4.52
CA VAL A 95 21.59 20.19 -4.90
C VAL A 95 20.78 19.83 -3.66
N GLN A 96 19.74 20.60 -3.36
CA GLN A 96 18.83 20.30 -2.25
C GLN A 96 17.81 19.23 -2.67
N GLU A 97 17.67 18.19 -1.85
CA GLU A 97 16.80 17.06 -2.10
C GLU A 97 15.49 17.18 -1.31
N TYR A 98 14.35 17.08 -2.00
CA TYR A 98 13.01 17.16 -1.42
C TYR A 98 12.23 15.87 -1.72
N PHE A 99 11.60 15.30 -0.69
CA PHE A 99 10.83 14.06 -0.82
C PHE A 99 9.32 14.31 -0.87
N ILE A 100 8.81 15.20 -0.04
CA ILE A 100 7.36 15.38 0.20
C ILE A 100 6.92 16.78 -0.18
N ARG A 101 7.60 17.78 0.34
CA ARG A 101 7.25 19.18 0.11
C ARG A 101 7.93 19.72 -1.15
N PRO A 102 7.24 20.60 -1.89
CA PRO A 102 7.91 21.32 -2.98
C PRO A 102 9.05 22.22 -2.43
N PRO A 103 10.08 22.50 -3.23
CA PRO A 103 11.09 23.46 -2.83
C PRO A 103 10.47 24.84 -2.63
N GLY A 104 10.89 25.55 -1.58
CA GLY A 104 10.31 26.86 -1.27
C GLY A 104 10.78 27.98 -2.21
N ASP A 105 11.98 27.89 -2.75
CA ASP A 105 12.59 28.93 -3.61
C ASP A 105 13.41 28.29 -4.72
N ALA A 106 12.73 27.69 -5.69
CA ALA A 106 13.37 27.07 -6.86
C ALA A 106 13.98 28.09 -7.85
N TRP A 107 13.74 29.39 -7.64
CA TRP A 107 14.30 30.44 -8.48
C TRP A 107 15.73 30.81 -8.07
N LYS A 108 16.08 30.61 -6.81
CA LYS A 108 17.38 30.96 -6.26
C LYS A 108 18.36 29.80 -6.21
N GLN A 109 17.85 28.57 -6.12
CA GLN A 109 18.69 27.38 -5.96
C GLN A 109 18.10 26.19 -6.69
N VAL A 110 18.95 25.44 -7.37
CA VAL A 110 18.57 24.18 -8.00
C VAL A 110 18.21 23.17 -6.92
N ALA A 111 17.04 22.59 -7.05
CA ALA A 111 16.52 21.59 -6.13
C ALA A 111 16.03 20.36 -6.90
N LEU A 112 16.18 19.20 -6.31
CA LEU A 112 15.64 17.94 -6.81
C LEU A 112 14.44 17.54 -5.95
N LYS A 113 13.28 17.36 -6.57
CA LYS A 113 12.10 16.80 -5.89
C LYS A 113 11.81 15.44 -6.45
N TRP A 114 11.75 14.46 -5.59
CA TRP A 114 11.25 13.14 -5.93
C TRP A 114 9.74 13.16 -6.17
N ASP A 115 9.32 12.52 -7.26
CA ASP A 115 7.94 12.58 -7.73
C ASP A 115 7.51 11.22 -8.32
N GLY A 116 6.42 11.21 -9.08
CA GLY A 116 5.88 10.02 -9.72
C GLY A 116 5.43 8.98 -8.70
N GLU A 117 5.90 7.75 -8.84
CA GLU A 117 5.51 6.63 -7.98
C GLU A 117 5.81 6.88 -6.49
N TRP A 118 6.91 7.56 -6.18
CA TRP A 118 7.23 7.91 -4.79
C TRP A 118 6.13 8.75 -4.14
N GLN A 119 5.67 9.80 -4.81
CA GLN A 119 4.66 10.68 -4.26
C GLN A 119 3.33 9.94 -4.07
N ILE A 120 2.91 9.17 -5.08
CA ILE A 120 1.67 8.40 -5.04
C ILE A 120 1.73 7.36 -3.91
N THR A 121 2.83 6.64 -3.79
CA THR A 121 3.03 5.64 -2.73
C THR A 121 2.96 6.30 -1.35
N TYR A 122 3.71 7.38 -1.15
CA TYR A 122 3.70 8.10 0.13
C TYR A 122 2.30 8.60 0.51
N GLU A 123 1.61 9.27 -0.42
CA GLU A 123 0.26 9.79 -0.17
C GLU A 123 -0.73 8.66 0.14
N THR A 124 -0.68 7.58 -0.63
CA THR A 124 -1.55 6.42 -0.44
C THR A 124 -1.34 5.79 0.94
N PHE A 125 -0.10 5.47 1.30
CA PHE A 125 0.18 4.85 2.61
C PHE A 125 -0.12 5.79 3.78
N ARG A 126 0.12 7.09 3.63
CA ARG A 126 -0.23 8.10 4.65
C ARG A 126 -1.75 8.15 4.86
N ASP A 127 -2.50 8.29 3.78
CA ASP A 127 -3.95 8.52 3.86
C ASP A 127 -4.69 7.24 4.28
N MET A 128 -4.27 6.09 3.76
CA MET A 128 -4.80 4.80 4.21
C MET A 128 -4.40 4.49 5.66
N GLY A 129 -3.16 4.83 6.06
CA GLY A 129 -2.71 4.68 7.44
C GLY A 129 -3.50 5.55 8.41
N ALA A 130 -3.76 6.80 8.02
CA ALA A 130 -4.59 7.70 8.81
C ALA A 130 -6.05 7.19 8.92
N ALA A 131 -6.65 6.76 7.81
CA ALA A 131 -7.99 6.18 7.80
C ALA A 131 -8.07 4.92 8.68
N TYR A 132 -7.06 4.05 8.60
CA TYR A 132 -6.96 2.86 9.44
C TYR A 132 -6.87 3.20 10.93
N ALA A 133 -6.02 4.17 11.30
CA ALA A 133 -5.89 4.62 12.68
C ALA A 133 -7.22 5.19 13.23
N VAL A 134 -7.92 6.02 12.45
CA VAL A 134 -9.26 6.52 12.80
C VAL A 134 -10.25 5.37 12.96
N GLY A 135 -10.24 4.41 12.04
CA GLY A 135 -11.06 3.20 12.12
C GLY A 135 -10.82 2.41 13.40
N LEU A 136 -9.56 2.20 13.79
CA LEU A 136 -9.22 1.53 15.05
C LEU A 136 -9.72 2.28 16.29
N VAL A 137 -9.62 3.63 16.29
CA VAL A 137 -10.17 4.44 17.38
C VAL A 137 -11.69 4.31 17.47
N LEU A 138 -12.39 4.34 16.34
CA LEU A 138 -13.85 4.15 16.32
C LEU A 138 -14.26 2.75 16.81
N ILE A 139 -13.54 1.72 16.38
CA ILE A 139 -13.75 0.34 16.87
C ILE A 139 -13.52 0.28 18.38
N TYR A 140 -12.45 0.89 18.88
CA TYR A 140 -12.17 0.95 20.31
C TYR A 140 -13.34 1.56 21.07
N LEU A 141 -13.85 2.71 20.63
CA LEU A 141 -14.99 3.41 21.27
C LEU A 141 -16.26 2.55 21.25
N LEU A 142 -16.56 1.88 20.13
CA LEU A 142 -17.71 0.98 20.01
C LEU A 142 -17.61 -0.20 20.99
N VAL A 143 -16.42 -0.80 21.10
CA VAL A 143 -16.19 -1.93 22.01
C VAL A 143 -16.23 -1.47 23.47
N VAL A 144 -15.73 -0.25 23.79
CA VAL A 144 -15.93 0.36 25.13
C VAL A 144 -17.42 0.48 25.45
N ALA A 145 -18.21 0.99 24.53
CA ALA A 145 -19.66 1.13 24.72
C ALA A 145 -20.36 -0.23 24.93
N GLN A 146 -19.93 -1.27 24.18
CA GLN A 146 -20.48 -2.63 24.28
C GLN A 146 -20.18 -3.31 25.62
N PHE A 147 -18.92 -3.22 26.09
CA PHE A 147 -18.47 -3.96 27.28
C PHE A 147 -18.41 -3.12 28.57
N GLY A 148 -18.62 -1.81 28.50
CA GLY A 148 -18.53 -0.92 29.65
C GLY A 148 -17.15 -0.92 30.35
N SER A 149 -16.08 -1.24 29.60
CA SER A 149 -14.72 -1.37 30.11
C SER A 149 -13.71 -0.77 29.13
N TYR A 150 -12.73 -0.05 29.67
CA TYR A 150 -11.62 0.51 28.86
C TYR A 150 -10.51 -0.52 28.58
N VAL A 151 -10.40 -1.58 29.37
CA VAL A 151 -9.36 -2.62 29.25
C VAL A 151 -9.75 -3.71 28.25
N THR A 152 -11.01 -4.12 28.25
CA THR A 152 -11.51 -5.18 27.35
C THR A 152 -11.25 -4.87 25.86
N PRO A 153 -11.49 -3.64 25.35
CA PRO A 153 -11.17 -3.31 23.95
C PRO A 153 -9.69 -3.46 23.61
N LEU A 154 -8.79 -3.10 24.51
CA LEU A 154 -7.35 -3.24 24.30
C LEU A 154 -6.96 -4.72 24.15
N ILE A 155 -7.57 -5.61 24.95
CA ILE A 155 -7.37 -7.05 24.84
C ILE A 155 -7.90 -7.57 23.50
N ILE A 156 -9.11 -7.17 23.11
CA ILE A 156 -9.77 -7.56 21.86
C ILE A 156 -8.93 -7.13 20.64
N MET A 157 -8.32 -5.94 20.70
CA MET A 157 -7.55 -5.37 19.59
C MET A 157 -6.07 -5.80 19.61
N ALA A 158 -5.57 -6.39 20.69
CA ALA A 158 -4.17 -6.80 20.81
C ALA A 158 -3.66 -7.71 19.67
N PRO A 159 -4.43 -8.65 19.10
CA PRO A 159 -3.99 -9.45 17.97
C PRO A 159 -3.78 -8.66 16.67
N ILE A 160 -4.39 -7.46 16.51
CA ILE A 160 -4.33 -6.70 15.25
C ILE A 160 -2.87 -6.38 14.85
N PRO A 161 -2.04 -5.70 15.68
CA PRO A 161 -0.66 -5.44 15.31
C PRO A 161 0.18 -6.72 15.16
N LEU A 162 -0.18 -7.79 15.88
CA LEU A 162 0.54 -9.06 15.80
C LEU A 162 0.30 -9.79 14.47
N THR A 163 -0.72 -9.42 13.70
CA THR A 163 -0.94 -10.02 12.36
C THR A 163 0.18 -9.73 11.37
N LEU A 164 0.97 -8.68 11.61
CA LEU A 164 2.18 -8.40 10.83
C LEU A 164 3.14 -9.60 10.80
N ILE A 165 3.15 -10.42 11.86
CA ILE A 165 3.94 -11.66 11.95
C ILE A 165 3.49 -12.68 10.89
N GLY A 166 2.26 -12.61 10.41
CA GLY A 166 1.77 -13.45 9.31
C GLY A 166 1.89 -12.76 7.96
N VAL A 167 1.45 -11.51 7.87
CA VAL A 167 1.36 -10.77 6.61
C VAL A 167 2.73 -10.56 5.97
N MET A 168 3.72 -10.09 6.72
CA MET A 168 5.05 -9.79 6.15
C MET A 168 5.80 -11.05 5.67
N PRO A 169 5.88 -12.15 6.47
CA PRO A 169 6.45 -13.39 5.96
C PRO A 169 5.66 -13.99 4.79
N GLY A 170 4.33 -13.83 4.76
CA GLY A 170 3.50 -14.27 3.63
C GLY A 170 3.91 -13.62 2.31
N HIS A 171 4.14 -12.29 2.32
CA HIS A 171 4.66 -11.56 1.15
C HIS A 171 6.06 -12.04 0.78
N ALA A 172 6.94 -12.25 1.77
CA ALA A 172 8.29 -12.74 1.52
C ALA A 172 8.32 -14.16 0.91
N LEU A 173 7.47 -15.06 1.40
CA LEU A 173 7.36 -16.45 0.88
C LEU A 173 6.90 -16.50 -0.57
N LEU A 174 5.99 -15.61 -0.95
CA LEU A 174 5.47 -15.56 -2.32
C LEU A 174 6.24 -14.58 -3.21
N SER A 175 7.35 -14.00 -2.70
CA SER A 175 8.16 -13.00 -3.42
C SER A 175 7.33 -11.84 -3.96
N ALA A 176 6.26 -11.47 -3.26
CA ALA A 176 5.35 -10.41 -3.65
C ALA A 176 5.65 -9.12 -2.86
N PRO A 177 5.69 -7.94 -3.51
CA PRO A 177 5.89 -6.68 -2.83
C PRO A 177 4.69 -6.33 -1.94
N PHE A 178 4.96 -5.63 -0.83
CA PHE A 178 3.89 -5.08 0.00
C PHE A 178 3.37 -3.80 -0.63
N THR A 179 2.14 -3.84 -1.12
CA THR A 179 1.48 -2.78 -1.89
C THR A 179 0.34 -2.12 -1.13
N ALA A 180 -0.27 -1.10 -1.72
CA ALA A 180 -1.49 -0.47 -1.19
C ALA A 180 -2.64 -1.48 -1.03
N THR A 181 -2.78 -2.44 -1.93
CA THR A 181 -3.79 -3.49 -1.84
C THR A 181 -3.52 -4.44 -0.67
N SER A 182 -2.25 -4.69 -0.34
CA SER A 182 -1.87 -5.43 0.87
C SER A 182 -2.35 -4.72 2.14
N MET A 183 -2.26 -3.40 2.17
CA MET A 183 -2.74 -2.59 3.30
C MET A 183 -4.27 -2.62 3.40
N ILE A 184 -5.00 -2.62 2.28
CA ILE A 184 -6.46 -2.83 2.27
C ILE A 184 -6.79 -4.19 2.90
N GLY A 185 -6.01 -5.24 2.56
CA GLY A 185 -6.14 -6.56 3.17
C GLY A 185 -5.97 -6.53 4.70
N MET A 186 -4.99 -5.78 5.19
CA MET A 186 -4.77 -5.60 6.64
C MET A 186 -5.92 -4.86 7.33
N ILE A 187 -6.51 -3.85 6.69
CA ILE A 187 -7.69 -3.14 7.22
C ILE A 187 -8.88 -4.09 7.33
N ALA A 188 -9.15 -4.87 6.28
CA ALA A 188 -10.21 -5.88 6.29
C ALA A 188 -9.96 -6.96 7.36
N LEU A 189 -8.71 -7.41 7.50
CA LEU A 189 -8.29 -8.38 8.49
C LEU A 189 -8.56 -7.90 9.93
N ALA A 190 -8.31 -6.62 10.23
CA ALA A 190 -8.60 -6.06 11.55
C ALA A 190 -10.09 -6.18 11.91
N GLY A 191 -11.00 -5.93 10.94
CA GLY A 191 -12.43 -6.12 11.14
C GLY A 191 -12.82 -7.58 11.45
N ILE A 192 -12.21 -8.54 10.76
CA ILE A 192 -12.44 -9.97 10.99
C ILE A 192 -11.96 -10.37 12.40
N ILE A 193 -10.79 -9.91 12.79
CA ILE A 193 -10.20 -10.19 14.12
C ILE A 193 -11.07 -9.64 15.22
N VAL A 194 -11.45 -8.37 15.14
CA VAL A 194 -12.28 -7.73 16.17
C VAL A 194 -13.61 -8.45 16.34
N ARG A 195 -14.28 -8.80 15.23
CA ARG A 195 -15.53 -9.57 15.28
C ARG A 195 -15.36 -10.90 16.02
N ASN A 196 -14.34 -11.68 15.66
CA ASN A 196 -14.09 -12.98 16.29
C ASN A 196 -13.71 -12.83 17.78
N SER A 197 -12.94 -11.80 18.10
CA SER A 197 -12.52 -11.49 19.45
C SER A 197 -13.67 -11.05 20.35
N ILE A 198 -14.58 -10.20 19.84
CA ILE A 198 -15.80 -9.79 20.54
C ILE A 198 -16.63 -11.01 20.89
N LEU A 199 -16.91 -11.90 19.92
CA LEU A 199 -17.69 -13.10 20.13
C LEU A 199 -17.07 -14.04 21.17
N LEU A 200 -15.74 -14.13 21.22
CA LEU A 200 -15.05 -14.94 22.21
C LEU A 200 -15.17 -14.34 23.61
N VAL A 201 -14.90 -13.04 23.76
CA VAL A 201 -14.99 -12.36 25.07
C VAL A 201 -16.41 -12.30 25.61
N ASP A 202 -17.40 -12.04 24.73
CA ASP A 202 -18.82 -12.03 25.11
C ASP A 202 -19.24 -13.40 25.64
N PHE A 203 -18.81 -14.48 24.99
CA PHE A 203 -19.09 -15.84 25.43
C PHE A 203 -18.41 -16.19 26.76
N ILE A 204 -17.18 -15.70 27.01
CA ILE A 204 -16.53 -15.83 28.34
C ILE A 204 -17.40 -15.15 29.41
N GLN A 205 -17.84 -13.90 29.15
CA GLN A 205 -18.66 -13.17 30.11
C GLN A 205 -20.02 -13.85 30.36
N LEU A 206 -20.62 -14.42 29.32
CA LEU A 206 -21.86 -15.15 29.43
C LEU A 206 -21.69 -16.35 30.38
N GLN A 207 -20.70 -17.20 30.16
CA GLN A 207 -20.44 -18.37 30.99
C GLN A 207 -20.15 -18.03 32.45
N VAL A 208 -19.40 -16.95 32.68
CA VAL A 208 -19.12 -16.44 34.05
C VAL A 208 -20.44 -15.97 34.72
N ARG A 209 -21.33 -15.30 33.97
CA ARG A 209 -22.66 -14.91 34.50
C ARG A 209 -23.57 -16.10 34.82
N GLU A 210 -23.42 -17.20 34.09
CA GLU A 210 -24.13 -18.47 34.33
C GLU A 210 -23.55 -19.25 35.51
N GLY A 211 -22.50 -18.73 36.17
CA GLY A 211 -21.92 -19.31 37.39
C GLY A 211 -20.74 -20.25 37.13
N MET A 212 -20.24 -20.33 35.94
CA MET A 212 -19.03 -21.13 35.64
C MET A 212 -17.79 -20.48 36.26
N PRO A 213 -16.85 -21.24 36.89
CA PRO A 213 -15.59 -20.71 37.40
C PRO A 213 -14.82 -20.00 36.30
N PHE A 214 -14.24 -18.84 36.61
CA PHE A 214 -13.62 -17.94 35.62
C PHE A 214 -12.58 -18.63 34.73
N LYS A 215 -11.70 -19.44 35.31
CA LYS A 215 -10.68 -20.17 34.59
C LYS A 215 -11.28 -21.20 33.62
N GLU A 216 -12.31 -21.91 34.07
CA GLU A 216 -13.01 -22.89 33.23
C GLU A 216 -13.82 -22.22 32.14
N ALA A 217 -14.47 -21.09 32.41
CA ALA A 217 -15.22 -20.30 31.45
C ALA A 217 -14.31 -19.84 30.30
N ILE A 218 -13.07 -19.39 30.59
CA ILE A 218 -12.10 -18.98 29.58
C ILE A 218 -11.70 -20.15 28.68
N VAL A 219 -11.31 -21.28 29.27
CA VAL A 219 -10.87 -22.46 28.50
C VAL A 219 -12.03 -23.02 27.67
N ASN A 220 -13.20 -23.19 28.29
CA ASN A 220 -14.38 -23.71 27.60
C ASN A 220 -14.84 -22.79 26.46
N SER A 221 -14.78 -21.47 26.66
CA SER A 221 -15.09 -20.49 25.62
C SER A 221 -14.15 -20.61 24.43
N ALA A 222 -12.85 -20.72 24.68
CA ALA A 222 -11.86 -20.91 23.62
C ALA A 222 -12.10 -22.20 22.83
N VAL A 223 -12.36 -23.31 23.51
CA VAL A 223 -12.65 -24.61 22.87
C VAL A 223 -13.92 -24.56 22.05
N THR A 224 -15.02 -24.05 22.64
CA THR A 224 -16.33 -23.99 21.96
C THR A 224 -16.33 -23.06 20.75
N ARG A 225 -15.61 -21.94 20.82
CA ARG A 225 -15.53 -20.96 19.73
C ARG A 225 -14.43 -21.28 18.71
N ALA A 226 -13.51 -22.21 18.99
CA ALA A 226 -12.45 -22.57 18.07
C ALA A 226 -12.99 -23.04 16.71
N GLN A 227 -13.96 -23.95 16.71
CA GLN A 227 -14.51 -24.50 15.47
C GLN A 227 -15.17 -23.43 14.56
N PRO A 228 -16.09 -22.56 15.03
CA PRO A 228 -16.63 -21.49 14.21
C PRO A 228 -15.57 -20.49 13.72
N ILE A 229 -14.60 -20.12 14.55
CA ILE A 229 -13.53 -19.18 14.19
C ILE A 229 -12.64 -19.77 13.09
N ILE A 230 -12.21 -21.03 13.24
CA ILE A 230 -11.39 -21.73 12.25
C ILE A 230 -12.17 -21.89 10.94
N LEU A 231 -13.44 -22.29 11.00
CA LEU A 231 -14.25 -22.49 9.80
C LEU A 231 -14.45 -21.19 9.01
N THR A 232 -14.78 -20.10 9.69
CA THR A 232 -14.90 -18.78 9.04
C THR A 232 -13.57 -18.27 8.49
N GLY A 233 -12.47 -18.51 9.18
CA GLY A 233 -11.14 -18.21 8.71
C GLY A 233 -10.78 -19.00 7.44
N LEU A 234 -11.00 -20.31 7.45
CA LEU A 234 -10.78 -21.16 6.28
C LEU A 234 -11.63 -20.74 5.07
N ALA A 235 -12.91 -20.42 5.29
CA ALA A 235 -13.78 -19.94 4.22
C ALA A 235 -13.26 -18.63 3.60
N ALA A 236 -12.79 -17.69 4.42
CA ALA A 236 -12.26 -16.43 3.94
C ALA A 236 -10.89 -16.63 3.22
N MET A 237 -10.03 -17.52 3.71
CA MET A 237 -8.76 -17.86 3.05
C MET A 237 -9.01 -18.53 1.69
N LEU A 238 -9.97 -19.45 1.60
CA LEU A 238 -10.35 -20.08 0.33
C LEU A 238 -10.90 -19.04 -0.66
N GLY A 239 -11.72 -18.09 -0.20
CA GLY A 239 -12.19 -16.99 -1.03
C GLY A 239 -11.04 -16.10 -1.56
N ALA A 240 -10.07 -15.80 -0.70
CA ALA A 240 -8.90 -15.01 -1.07
C ALA A 240 -7.94 -15.76 -2.01
N PHE A 241 -7.90 -17.10 -1.94
CA PHE A 241 -7.03 -17.93 -2.79
C PHE A 241 -7.26 -17.69 -4.29
N PHE A 242 -8.52 -17.49 -4.70
CA PHE A 242 -8.84 -17.22 -6.10
C PHE A 242 -8.38 -15.85 -6.61
N ILE A 243 -7.94 -14.96 -5.70
CA ILE A 243 -7.47 -13.61 -6.04
C ILE A 243 -5.93 -13.59 -6.14
N LEU A 244 -5.23 -14.67 -5.75
CA LEU A 244 -3.76 -14.70 -5.72
C LEU A 244 -3.13 -14.48 -7.10
N ASP A 245 -3.80 -14.93 -8.17
CA ASP A 245 -3.30 -14.80 -9.55
C ASP A 245 -3.62 -13.42 -10.16
N ASP A 246 -4.36 -12.57 -9.45
CA ASP A 246 -4.68 -11.22 -9.93
C ASP A 246 -3.47 -10.28 -9.72
N PRO A 247 -2.94 -9.64 -10.78
CA PRO A 247 -1.73 -8.82 -10.68
C PRO A 247 -1.92 -7.56 -9.81
N ILE A 248 -3.17 -7.10 -9.60
CA ILE A 248 -3.47 -5.89 -8.81
C ILE A 248 -3.79 -6.27 -7.36
N PHE A 249 -4.61 -7.31 -7.17
CA PHE A 249 -5.16 -7.67 -5.86
C PHE A 249 -4.43 -8.81 -5.16
N ASN A 250 -3.33 -9.32 -5.74
CA ASN A 250 -2.57 -10.40 -5.10
C ASN A 250 -2.10 -10.04 -3.68
N GLY A 251 -1.64 -8.80 -3.46
CA GLY A 251 -1.22 -8.33 -2.15
C GLY A 251 -2.33 -8.36 -1.09
N LEU A 252 -3.57 -8.04 -1.49
CA LEU A 252 -4.76 -8.18 -0.64
C LEU A 252 -4.99 -9.65 -0.28
N ALA A 253 -4.92 -10.55 -1.27
CA ALA A 253 -5.10 -11.98 -1.05
C ALA A 253 -4.04 -12.56 -0.10
N ILE A 254 -2.78 -12.21 -0.29
CA ILE A 254 -1.66 -12.63 0.58
C ILE A 254 -1.90 -12.14 2.02
N SER A 255 -2.24 -10.86 2.18
CA SER A 255 -2.51 -10.28 3.50
C SER A 255 -3.66 -10.99 4.20
N LEU A 256 -4.75 -11.31 3.48
CA LEU A 256 -5.87 -12.04 4.04
C LEU A 256 -5.50 -13.48 4.41
N ILE A 257 -4.88 -14.25 3.52
CA ILE A 257 -4.56 -15.66 3.76
C ILE A 257 -3.62 -15.81 4.94
N PHE A 258 -2.45 -15.19 4.88
CA PHE A 258 -1.43 -15.33 5.93
C PHE A 258 -1.84 -14.58 7.21
N GLY A 259 -2.52 -13.44 7.06
CA GLY A 259 -3.03 -12.69 8.20
C GLY A 259 -4.13 -13.44 8.94
N ILE A 260 -5.11 -14.06 8.27
CA ILE A 260 -6.17 -14.86 8.92
C ILE A 260 -5.58 -16.10 9.58
N LEU A 261 -4.64 -16.78 8.92
CA LEU A 261 -3.98 -17.95 9.48
C LEU A 261 -3.37 -17.63 10.85
N VAL A 262 -2.54 -16.60 10.91
CA VAL A 262 -1.87 -16.18 12.15
C VAL A 262 -2.87 -15.59 13.15
N SER A 263 -3.80 -14.74 12.70
CA SER A 263 -4.78 -14.12 13.58
C SER A 263 -5.71 -15.13 14.24
N THR A 264 -6.07 -16.22 13.55
CA THR A 264 -6.89 -17.28 14.10
C THR A 264 -6.20 -17.93 15.31
N VAL A 265 -4.91 -18.26 15.19
CA VAL A 265 -4.11 -18.79 16.30
C VAL A 265 -3.99 -17.77 17.42
N LEU A 266 -3.67 -16.51 17.08
CA LEU A 266 -3.52 -15.44 18.06
C LEU A 266 -4.83 -15.17 18.81
N THR A 267 -5.98 -15.15 18.13
CA THR A 267 -7.28 -14.93 18.76
C THR A 267 -7.60 -16.02 19.79
N LEU A 268 -7.32 -17.27 19.44
CA LEU A 268 -7.62 -18.42 20.32
C LEU A 268 -6.67 -18.58 21.52
N VAL A 269 -5.44 -18.03 21.42
CA VAL A 269 -4.42 -18.15 22.47
C VAL A 269 -4.21 -16.84 23.23
N VAL A 270 -3.96 -15.74 22.51
CA VAL A 270 -3.58 -14.46 23.10
C VAL A 270 -4.75 -13.82 23.84
N ILE A 271 -5.95 -13.82 23.26
CA ILE A 271 -7.10 -13.18 23.90
C ILE A 271 -7.49 -13.85 25.22
N PRO A 272 -7.68 -15.18 25.30
CA PRO A 272 -7.97 -15.85 26.56
C PRO A 272 -6.89 -15.58 27.61
N THR A 273 -5.62 -15.64 27.20
CA THR A 273 -4.48 -15.39 28.10
C THR A 273 -4.47 -13.97 28.64
N LEU A 274 -4.59 -12.96 27.78
CA LEU A 274 -4.63 -11.55 28.17
C LEU A 274 -5.85 -11.25 29.03
N TYR A 275 -7.02 -11.84 28.69
CA TYR A 275 -8.24 -11.67 29.45
C TYR A 275 -8.12 -12.26 30.86
N PHE A 276 -7.53 -13.46 30.96
CA PHE A 276 -7.25 -14.08 32.25
C PHE A 276 -6.30 -13.21 33.09
N MET A 277 -5.18 -12.77 32.54
CA MET A 277 -4.19 -11.92 33.22
C MET A 277 -4.79 -10.59 33.72
N ALA A 278 -5.63 -9.97 32.90
CA ALA A 278 -6.23 -8.67 33.24
C ALA A 278 -7.29 -8.74 34.33
N TYR A 279 -8.03 -9.85 34.42
CA TYR A 279 -9.20 -9.96 35.31
C TYR A 279 -8.99 -10.91 36.50
N GLN A 280 -7.97 -11.74 36.51
CA GLN A 280 -7.65 -12.68 37.61
C GLN A 280 -7.52 -11.93 38.97
N GLY A 281 -6.82 -10.79 38.99
CA GLY A 281 -6.62 -10.02 40.21
C GLY A 281 -7.89 -9.39 40.78
N ARG A 282 -8.84 -9.00 39.92
CA ARG A 282 -10.14 -8.42 40.35
C ARG A 282 -11.06 -9.47 41.00
N LEU A 283 -11.07 -10.68 40.50
CA LEU A 283 -11.86 -11.77 41.05
C LEU A 283 -11.34 -12.24 42.40
N HIS A 284 -10.01 -12.32 42.55
CA HIS A 284 -9.40 -12.64 43.84
C HIS A 284 -9.74 -11.61 44.93
N HIS A 285 -9.84 -10.33 44.56
CA HIS A 285 -10.33 -9.28 45.48
C HIS A 285 -11.82 -9.40 45.84
N LEU A 286 -12.67 -9.92 44.92
CA LEU A 286 -14.10 -10.11 45.17
C LEU A 286 -14.35 -11.36 46.03
N GLU A 287 -13.60 -12.44 45.82
CA GLU A 287 -13.64 -13.65 46.63
C GLU A 287 -13.17 -13.39 48.09
N LEU A 288 -12.14 -12.57 48.26
CA LEU A 288 -11.68 -12.14 49.59
C LEU A 288 -12.69 -11.22 50.30
N LYS A 289 -13.48 -10.41 49.59
CA LYS A 289 -14.55 -9.59 50.17
C LYS A 289 -15.84 -10.36 50.44
N GLY A 290 -16.10 -11.48 49.73
CA GLY A 290 -17.26 -12.33 49.95
C GLY A 290 -17.11 -13.32 51.10
N ASN A 291 -15.87 -13.52 51.62
CA ASN A 291 -15.57 -14.44 52.72
C ASN A 291 -15.28 -13.74 54.07
N THR A 292 -15.61 -12.46 54.22
CA THR A 292 -15.65 -11.80 55.53
C THR A 292 -17.06 -11.99 56.11
N PRO A 293 -17.25 -12.68 57.24
CA PRO A 293 -18.52 -12.93 57.88
C PRO A 293 -19.18 -11.63 58.40
#